data_b55e81bc21557565ee037c598e5305c7
#
_entry.id   b55e81bc21557565ee037c598e5305c7
#
_cell.length_a   1.000
_cell.length_b   1.000
_cell.length_c   1.000
_cell.angle_alpha   90.00
_cell.angle_beta   90.00
_cell.angle_gamma   90.00
#
_symmetry.space_group_name_H-M   'P 1'
#
loop_
_entity.id
_entity.type
_entity.pdbx_description
1 polymer ?
#
loop_
_entity_poly.entity_id
_entity_poly.type
_entity_poly.pdbx_seq_one_letter_code
_entity_poly.pdbx_strand_id
1 'polypeptide(L)'
;MYKRQVEGLVIDKGINFSHLKGILHQFINTFFEDNTDVRFRPSYFPFTELSAEEDILSKENKWLEILGCGMVHPKVLENLGINTEIYSVYAFGMGVERLTMLKYGIKDIRSFYENDLNFLNQF
;
A
#
# COMPACT_ATOMS: atom_id res chain seq x y z
N MET A 1 -5.85 -17.95 -8.61
CA MET A 1 -5.14 -17.43 -7.43
C MET A 1 -5.82 -16.15 -6.99
N TYR A 2 -6.33 -16.09 -5.78
CA TYR A 2 -7.00 -14.90 -5.25
C TYR A 2 -5.98 -14.02 -4.56
N LYS A 3 -5.92 -12.74 -4.94
CA LYS A 3 -5.12 -11.74 -4.22
C LYS A 3 -5.96 -11.18 -3.07
N ARG A 4 -5.42 -11.26 -1.86
CA ARG A 4 -5.98 -10.54 -0.70
C ARG A 4 -5.32 -9.19 -0.58
N GLN A 5 -6.13 -8.17 -0.29
CA GLN A 5 -5.65 -6.80 -0.15
C GLN A 5 -6.13 -6.21 1.18
N VAL A 6 -5.29 -5.37 1.76
CA VAL A 6 -5.68 -4.40 2.78
C VAL A 6 -5.81 -3.08 2.06
N GLU A 7 -6.96 -2.45 2.18
CA GLU A 7 -7.22 -1.15 1.58
C GLU A 7 -7.67 -0.16 2.65
N GLY A 8 -7.26 1.07 2.50
CA GLY A 8 -7.64 2.15 3.38
C GLY A 8 -8.11 3.36 2.59
N LEU A 9 -9.05 4.09 3.19
CA LEU A 9 -9.60 5.31 2.64
C LEU A 9 -9.89 6.28 3.79
N VAL A 10 -9.48 7.53 3.61
CA VAL A 10 -9.72 8.59 4.58
C VAL A 10 -10.35 9.79 3.89
N ILE A 11 -11.47 10.23 4.45
CA ILE A 11 -12.19 11.45 4.02
C ILE A 11 -12.12 12.45 5.16
N ASP A 12 -11.58 13.63 4.89
CA ASP A 12 -11.59 14.72 5.87
C ASP A 12 -11.34 16.07 5.18
N LYS A 13 -11.46 17.13 5.96
CA LYS A 13 -11.13 18.50 5.54
C LYS A 13 -9.63 18.72 5.64
N GLY A 14 -9.05 19.37 4.62
CA GLY A 14 -7.65 19.81 4.66
C GLY A 14 -6.61 18.69 4.63
N ILE A 15 -6.98 17.45 4.32
CA ILE A 15 -6.02 16.39 4.11
C ILE A 15 -5.41 16.48 2.71
N ASN A 16 -4.17 16.04 2.59
CA ASN A 16 -3.41 16.09 1.35
C ASN A 16 -2.47 14.88 1.21
N PHE A 17 -1.74 14.84 0.12
CA PHE A 17 -0.81 13.75 -0.19
C PHE A 17 0.32 13.59 0.84
N SER A 18 0.74 14.67 1.51
CA SER A 18 1.75 14.59 2.58
C SER A 18 1.24 13.85 3.81
N HIS A 19 -0.04 13.99 4.14
CA HIS A 19 -0.66 13.21 5.22
C HIS A 19 -0.69 11.72 4.88
N LEU A 20 -1.05 11.37 3.63
CA LEU A 20 -1.02 10.00 3.13
C LEU A 20 0.39 9.41 3.22
N LYS A 21 1.40 10.11 2.73
CA LYS A 21 2.81 9.68 2.82
C LYS A 21 3.25 9.47 4.26
N GLY A 22 2.87 10.36 5.16
CA GLY A 22 3.23 10.27 6.58
C GLY A 22 2.67 9.02 7.25
N ILE A 23 1.39 8.70 7.03
CA ILE A 23 0.76 7.52 7.62
C ILE A 23 1.30 6.22 7.06
N LEU A 24 1.58 6.17 5.76
CA LEU A 24 2.17 4.99 5.11
C LEU A 24 3.60 4.75 5.57
N HIS A 25 4.39 5.80 5.68
CA HIS A 25 5.76 5.70 6.22
C HIS A 25 5.76 5.19 7.67
N GLN A 26 4.86 5.70 8.51
CA GLN A 26 4.71 5.22 9.89
C GLN A 26 4.29 3.74 9.93
N PHE A 27 3.36 3.33 9.05
CA PHE A 27 2.96 1.93 8.92
C PHE A 27 4.14 1.02 8.59
N ILE A 28 4.93 1.38 7.58
CA ILE A 28 6.08 0.57 7.14
C ILE A 28 7.10 0.41 8.26
N ASN A 29 7.47 1.48 8.92
CA ASN A 29 8.43 1.45 10.03
C ASN A 29 7.95 0.58 11.20
N THR A 30 6.64 0.63 11.50
CA THR A 30 6.06 -0.19 12.55
C THR A 30 5.95 -1.66 12.14
N PHE A 31 5.52 -1.92 10.90
CA PHE A 31 5.27 -3.27 10.41
C PHE A 31 6.55 -4.08 10.21
N PHE A 32 7.59 -3.46 9.66
CA PHE A 32 8.86 -4.14 9.39
C PHE A 32 9.85 -4.08 10.56
N GLU A 33 9.55 -3.29 11.61
CA GLU A 33 10.35 -3.19 12.85
C GLU A 33 11.82 -2.78 12.63
N ASP A 34 12.13 -2.25 11.47
CA ASP A 34 13.47 -1.82 11.05
C ASP A 34 13.41 -0.41 10.44
N ASN A 35 14.52 0.29 10.45
CA ASN A 35 14.70 1.49 9.63
C ASN A 35 14.81 1.07 8.15
N THR A 36 13.65 0.79 7.56
CA THR A 36 13.56 0.37 6.16
C THR A 36 13.57 1.59 5.26
N ASP A 37 14.48 1.63 4.31
CA ASP A 37 14.50 2.69 3.30
C ASP A 37 13.27 2.58 2.41
N VAL A 38 12.59 3.70 2.24
CA VAL A 38 11.33 3.83 1.52
C VAL A 38 11.47 4.87 0.43
N ARG A 39 10.86 4.63 -0.71
CA ARG A 39 10.71 5.63 -1.75
C ARG A 39 9.31 5.62 -2.33
N PHE A 40 8.82 6.81 -2.70
CA PHE A 40 7.61 6.96 -3.50
C PHE A 40 7.98 7.19 -4.95
N ARG A 41 7.35 6.44 -5.85
CA ARG A 41 7.45 6.63 -7.30
C ARG A 41 6.14 7.16 -7.85
N PRO A 42 6.14 8.15 -8.74
CA PRO A 42 4.93 8.53 -9.45
C PRO A 42 4.32 7.32 -10.18
N SER A 43 3.02 7.21 -10.11
CA SER A 43 2.25 6.16 -10.78
C SER A 43 0.96 6.71 -11.37
N TYR A 44 0.20 5.88 -12.03
CA TYR A 44 -1.09 6.22 -12.58
C TYR A 44 -2.14 5.17 -12.22
N PHE A 45 -3.22 5.66 -11.62
CA PHE A 45 -4.45 4.90 -11.42
C PHE A 45 -5.63 5.74 -11.93
N PRO A 46 -6.62 5.14 -12.63
CA PRO A 46 -7.69 5.92 -13.27
C PRO A 46 -8.62 6.65 -12.27
N PHE A 47 -8.64 6.23 -11.02
CA PHE A 47 -9.49 6.77 -9.95
C PHE A 47 -8.76 7.70 -8.96
N THR A 48 -7.47 7.93 -9.17
CA THR A 48 -6.66 8.84 -8.34
C THR A 48 -5.93 9.89 -9.18
N GLU A 49 -5.72 11.04 -8.57
CA GLU A 49 -4.86 12.12 -9.06
C GLU A 49 -3.82 12.41 -7.98
N LEU A 50 -2.56 12.59 -8.35
CA LEU A 50 -1.40 12.37 -7.50
C LEU A 50 -1.34 10.91 -7.00
N SER A 51 -1.08 10.03 -7.96
CA SER A 51 -0.92 8.59 -7.70
C SER A 51 0.56 8.25 -7.52
N ALA A 52 0.83 7.34 -6.62
CA ALA A 52 2.18 6.84 -6.35
C ALA A 52 2.17 5.36 -5.99
N GLU A 53 3.30 4.74 -6.22
CA GLU A 53 3.65 3.44 -5.66
C GLU A 53 4.75 3.62 -4.62
N GLU A 54 4.68 2.87 -3.55
CA GLU A 54 5.68 2.87 -2.50
C GLU A 54 6.51 1.59 -2.56
N ASP A 55 7.82 1.79 -2.65
CA ASP A 55 8.80 0.70 -2.66
C ASP A 55 9.60 0.73 -1.37
N ILE A 56 10.01 -0.45 -0.93
CA ILE A 56 10.99 -0.62 0.15
C ILE A 56 12.29 -1.23 -0.38
N LEU A 57 13.40 -0.91 0.27
CA LEU A 57 14.69 -1.52 -0.03
C LEU A 57 14.79 -2.86 0.72
N SER A 58 14.91 -3.95 -0.02
CA SER A 58 15.09 -5.28 0.57
C SER A 58 16.51 -5.47 1.12
N LYS A 59 16.69 -6.49 1.97
CA LYS A 59 18.00 -6.91 2.48
C LYS A 59 19.00 -7.31 1.38
N GLU A 60 18.48 -7.65 0.20
CA GLU A 60 19.28 -7.97 -1.00
C GLU A 60 19.62 -6.72 -1.84
N ASN A 61 19.38 -5.52 -1.30
CA ASN A 61 19.60 -4.23 -1.96
C ASN A 61 18.78 -4.04 -3.25
N LYS A 62 17.53 -4.55 -3.26
CA LYS A 62 16.59 -4.39 -4.35
C LYS A 62 15.36 -3.62 -3.89
N TRP A 63 14.90 -2.70 -4.73
CA TRP A 63 13.64 -2.01 -4.50
C TRP A 63 12.46 -2.94 -4.84
N LEU A 64 11.54 -3.09 -3.91
CA LEU A 64 10.37 -3.94 -4.04
C LEU A 64 9.12 -3.12 -3.75
N GLU A 65 8.22 -3.06 -4.71
CA GLU A 65 6.92 -2.43 -4.56
C GLU A 65 6.08 -3.16 -3.52
N ILE A 66 5.45 -2.41 -2.62
CA ILE A 66 4.62 -2.95 -1.55
C ILE A 66 3.16 -2.48 -1.60
N LEU A 67 2.92 -1.26 -2.07
CA LEU A 67 1.59 -0.69 -2.13
C LEU A 67 1.43 0.38 -3.22
N GLY A 68 0.19 0.61 -3.60
CA GLY A 68 -0.22 1.76 -4.38
C GLY A 68 -1.05 2.71 -3.54
N CYS A 69 -0.95 4.01 -3.82
CA CYS A 69 -1.68 5.03 -3.09
C CYS A 69 -1.94 6.28 -3.94
N GLY A 70 -2.83 7.15 -3.47
CA GLY A 70 -3.09 8.42 -4.13
C GLY A 70 -4.23 9.21 -3.51
N MET A 71 -4.39 10.43 -3.98
CA MET A 71 -5.58 11.23 -3.72
C MET A 71 -6.69 10.78 -4.65
N VAL A 72 -7.88 10.56 -4.13
CA VAL A 72 -9.02 10.16 -4.96
C VAL A 72 -9.40 11.31 -5.88
N HIS A 73 -9.60 10.98 -7.16
CA HIS A 73 -9.88 11.98 -8.18
C HIS A 73 -11.18 12.74 -7.86
N PRO A 74 -11.21 14.08 -7.95
CA PRO A 74 -12.39 14.88 -7.61
C PRO A 74 -13.67 14.41 -8.30
N LYS A 75 -13.57 13.98 -9.56
CA LYS A 75 -14.71 13.48 -10.33
C LYS A 75 -15.37 12.22 -9.73
N VAL A 76 -14.60 11.37 -9.06
CA VAL A 76 -15.13 10.21 -8.31
C VAL A 76 -15.95 10.70 -7.11
N LEU A 77 -15.44 11.71 -6.41
CA LEU A 77 -16.10 12.29 -5.23
C LEU A 77 -17.41 13.01 -5.62
N GLU A 78 -17.38 13.77 -6.70
CA GLU A 78 -18.56 14.46 -7.25
C GLU A 78 -19.67 13.46 -7.60
N ASN A 79 -19.33 12.34 -8.22
CA ASN A 79 -20.29 11.27 -8.53
C ASN A 79 -20.93 10.66 -7.28
N LEU A 80 -20.29 10.77 -6.14
CA LEU A 80 -20.79 10.30 -4.84
C LEU A 80 -21.49 11.41 -4.04
N GLY A 81 -21.62 12.62 -4.60
CA GLY A 81 -22.23 13.77 -3.92
C GLY A 81 -21.35 14.38 -2.82
N ILE A 82 -20.04 14.11 -2.83
CA ILE A 82 -19.09 14.66 -1.87
C ILE A 82 -18.63 16.04 -2.38
N ASN A 83 -18.73 17.04 -1.51
CA ASN A 83 -18.28 18.40 -1.84
C ASN A 83 -16.75 18.50 -1.86
N THR A 84 -16.16 18.55 -3.04
CA THR A 84 -14.71 18.59 -3.27
C THR A 84 -14.05 19.92 -2.88
N GLU A 85 -14.82 20.99 -2.66
CA GLU A 85 -14.31 22.25 -2.10
C GLU A 85 -14.03 22.16 -0.60
N ILE A 86 -14.67 21.20 0.08
CA ILE A 86 -14.57 21.03 1.54
C ILE A 86 -13.74 19.81 1.89
N TYR A 87 -13.97 18.69 1.20
CA TYR A 87 -13.40 17.40 1.53
C TYR A 87 -12.37 16.95 0.50
N SER A 88 -11.30 16.37 0.98
CA SER A 88 -10.35 15.59 0.21
C SER A 88 -10.37 14.15 0.68
N VAL A 89 -9.94 13.24 -0.19
CA VAL A 89 -9.92 11.81 0.11
C VAL A 89 -8.60 11.23 -0.36
N TYR A 90 -7.94 10.47 0.48
CA TYR A 90 -6.84 9.64 0.02
C TYR A 90 -7.16 8.16 0.22
N ALA A 91 -6.54 7.32 -0.60
CA ALA A 91 -6.70 5.89 -0.56
C ALA A 91 -5.35 5.19 -0.77
N PHE A 92 -5.25 3.97 -0.25
CA PHE A 92 -4.12 3.10 -0.49
C PHE A 92 -4.57 1.64 -0.51
N GLY A 93 -3.81 0.82 -1.23
CA GLY A 93 -4.03 -0.62 -1.30
C GLY A 93 -2.71 -1.38 -1.28
N MET A 94 -2.66 -2.47 -0.53
CA MET A 94 -1.50 -3.33 -0.41
C MET A 94 -1.86 -4.81 -0.43
N GLY A 95 -1.03 -5.63 -1.08
CA GLY A 95 -1.23 -7.07 -1.13
C GLY A 95 -0.76 -7.74 0.16
N VAL A 96 -1.64 -8.50 0.82
CA VAL A 96 -1.31 -9.21 2.07
C VAL A 96 -0.17 -10.19 1.87
N GLU A 97 -0.22 -10.97 0.78
CA GLU A 97 0.82 -11.94 0.46
C GLU A 97 2.17 -11.26 0.22
N ARG A 98 2.17 -10.09 -0.44
CA ARG A 98 3.40 -9.32 -0.69
C ARG A 98 4.05 -8.86 0.61
N LEU A 99 3.26 -8.29 1.52
CA LEU A 99 3.73 -7.88 2.83
C LEU A 99 4.29 -9.07 3.63
N THR A 100 3.60 -10.19 3.59
CA THR A 100 4.01 -11.42 4.29
C THR A 100 5.31 -11.98 3.72
N MET A 101 5.45 -12.03 2.40
CA MET A 101 6.69 -12.44 1.73
C MET A 101 7.88 -11.61 2.21
N LEU A 102 7.72 -10.30 2.26
CA LEU A 102 8.79 -9.39 2.66
C LEU A 102 9.12 -9.50 4.15
N LYS A 103 8.11 -9.62 5.00
CA LYS A 103 8.31 -9.73 6.46
C LYS A 103 9.00 -11.04 6.85
N TYR A 104 8.61 -12.16 6.26
CA TYR A 104 9.09 -13.49 6.62
C TYR A 104 10.13 -14.08 5.65
N GLY A 105 10.52 -13.34 4.63
CA GLY A 105 11.53 -13.78 3.67
C GLY A 105 11.07 -14.90 2.73
N ILE A 106 9.77 -15.00 2.46
CA ILE A 106 9.20 -16.00 1.55
C ILE A 106 9.47 -15.59 0.12
N LYS A 107 10.08 -16.49 -0.67
CA LYS A 107 10.54 -16.17 -2.02
C LYS A 107 9.50 -16.35 -3.11
N ASP A 108 8.50 -17.19 -2.88
CA ASP A 108 7.49 -17.53 -3.88
C ASP A 108 6.07 -17.37 -3.32
N ILE A 109 5.29 -16.50 -3.93
CA ILE A 109 3.90 -16.23 -3.53
C ILE A 109 3.01 -17.48 -3.66
N ARG A 110 3.36 -18.43 -4.53
CA ARG A 110 2.59 -19.67 -4.72
C ARG A 110 2.56 -20.53 -3.47
N SER A 111 3.59 -20.46 -2.63
CA SER A 111 3.68 -21.20 -1.37
C SER A 111 2.48 -20.94 -0.43
N PHE A 112 1.84 -19.78 -0.51
CA PHE A 112 0.63 -19.47 0.26
C PHE A 112 -0.62 -20.26 -0.17
N TYR A 113 -0.58 -20.90 -1.33
CA TYR A 113 -1.73 -21.55 -1.96
C TYR A 113 -1.54 -23.06 -2.18
N GLU A 114 -0.35 -23.57 -1.95
CA GLU A 114 0.01 -24.98 -2.22
C GLU A 114 -0.32 -25.91 -1.05
N ASN A 115 -0.65 -25.37 0.12
CA ASN A 115 -0.93 -26.13 1.35
C ASN A 115 0.20 -27.12 1.74
N ASP A 116 1.44 -26.78 1.46
CA ASP A 116 2.60 -27.55 1.88
C ASP A 116 2.74 -27.49 3.41
N LEU A 117 2.72 -28.65 4.06
CA LEU A 117 2.78 -28.74 5.52
C LEU A 117 4.11 -28.22 6.08
N ASN A 118 5.22 -28.41 5.36
CA ASN A 118 6.51 -27.88 5.80
C ASN A 118 6.54 -26.34 5.75
N PHE A 119 5.87 -25.77 4.76
CA PHE A 119 5.69 -24.31 4.69
C PHE A 119 4.81 -23.80 5.84
N LEU A 120 3.67 -24.43 6.08
CA LEU A 120 2.72 -24.02 7.12
C LEU A 120 3.29 -24.14 8.54
N ASN A 121 4.13 -25.15 8.80
CA ASN A 121 4.75 -25.37 10.09
C ASN A 121 5.87 -24.37 10.47
N GLN A 122 6.19 -23.40 9.61
CA GLN A 122 7.17 -22.34 9.89
C GLN A 122 6.58 -21.21 10.77
N PHE A 123 5.28 -21.13 10.80
CA PHE A 123 4.51 -20.09 11.48
C PHE A 123 3.79 -20.67 12.70
#